data_954aedbd9da6646a08862dda64b6173e
#
_entry.id   954aedbd9da6646a08862dda64b6173e
#
_cell.length_a   1.000
_cell.length_b   1.000
_cell.length_c   1.000
_cell.angle_alpha   90.00
_cell.angle_beta   90.00
_cell.angle_gamma   90.00
#
_symmetry.space_group_name_H-M   'P 1'
#
loop_
_entity.id
_entity.type
_entity.pdbx_description
1 polymer ?
#
loop_
_entity_poly.entity_id
_entity_poly.type
_entity_poly.pdbx_seq_one_letter_code
_entity_poly.pdbx_strand_id
1 'polypeptide(L)'
;MPRFREVVPIDDYVLDVLMRDLVGHDQQPAAYLIYIYLYGQAVRNKWKPISASLRTLADATGLSKSAIHTALEKLRRRELIVSVSDHATATPHHCVLRHWRK
;
A
#
# COMPACT_ATOMS: atom_id res chain seq x y z
N MET A 1 -6.38 -3.93 -24.38
CA MET A 1 -6.71 -2.88 -23.47
C MET A 1 -6.70 -3.40 -22.07
N PRO A 2 -6.11 -2.67 -21.23
CA PRO A 2 -6.35 -3.08 -19.88
C PRO A 2 -7.83 -2.93 -19.69
N ARG A 3 -8.37 -4.00 -19.36
CA ARG A 3 -9.75 -4.01 -19.06
C ARG A 3 -9.87 -3.86 -17.57
N PHE A 4 -10.59 -2.87 -17.14
CA PHE A 4 -10.87 -2.76 -15.73
C PHE A 4 -11.72 -3.94 -15.34
N ARG A 5 -11.30 -4.63 -14.31
CA ARG A 5 -12.22 -5.50 -13.65
C ARG A 5 -13.27 -4.64 -13.02
N GLU A 6 -14.45 -5.15 -12.92
CA GLU A 6 -15.52 -4.35 -12.35
C GLU A 6 -15.31 -4.11 -10.87
N VAL A 7 -14.63 -5.04 -10.20
CA VAL A 7 -14.41 -4.90 -8.77
C VAL A 7 -13.03 -5.42 -8.39
N VAL A 8 -12.52 -4.86 -7.29
CA VAL A 8 -11.36 -5.40 -6.59
C VAL A 8 -11.87 -5.71 -5.18
N PRO A 9 -11.86 -6.97 -4.76
CA PRO A 9 -12.35 -7.30 -3.42
C PRO A 9 -11.41 -6.76 -2.34
N ILE A 10 -12.00 -6.21 -1.31
CA ILE A 10 -11.28 -5.65 -0.18
C ILE A 10 -11.86 -6.26 1.09
N ASP A 11 -10.98 -6.75 1.98
CA ASP A 11 -11.45 -7.31 3.25
C ASP A 11 -12.14 -6.26 4.10
N ASP A 12 -13.15 -6.67 4.83
CA ASP A 12 -13.88 -5.77 5.73
C ASP A 12 -12.95 -5.08 6.71
N TYR A 13 -11.93 -5.77 7.18
CA TYR A 13 -10.96 -5.22 8.13
C TYR A 13 -10.34 -3.93 7.62
N VAL A 14 -10.06 -3.86 6.32
CA VAL A 14 -9.45 -2.67 5.71
C VAL A 14 -10.40 -1.48 5.85
N LEU A 15 -11.68 -1.69 5.64
CA LEU A 15 -12.67 -0.62 5.71
C LEU A 15 -13.08 -0.30 7.14
N ASP A 16 -13.25 -1.33 7.97
CA ASP A 16 -13.85 -1.14 9.29
C ASP A 16 -12.82 -0.84 10.37
N VAL A 17 -11.59 -1.30 10.20
CA VAL A 17 -10.56 -1.14 11.23
C VAL A 17 -9.42 -0.25 10.75
N LEU A 18 -8.80 -0.59 9.61
CA LEU A 18 -7.61 0.14 9.17
C LEU A 18 -7.90 1.59 8.82
N MET A 19 -9.06 1.87 8.23
CA MET A 19 -9.40 3.25 7.91
C MET A 19 -9.40 4.10 9.17
N ARG A 20 -10.11 3.64 10.20
CA ARG A 20 -10.20 4.37 11.45
C ARG A 20 -8.83 4.50 12.11
N ASP A 21 -8.03 3.43 12.07
CA ASP A 21 -6.73 3.43 12.74
C ASP A 21 -5.73 4.34 12.04
N LEU A 22 -5.63 4.24 10.72
CA LEU A 22 -4.61 5.00 9.98
C LEU A 22 -5.01 6.44 9.77
N VAL A 23 -6.27 6.69 9.42
CA VAL A 23 -6.73 8.05 9.14
C VAL A 23 -7.01 8.80 10.44
N GLY A 24 -7.73 8.16 11.36
CA GLY A 24 -8.15 8.81 12.59
C GLY A 24 -7.11 8.76 13.68
N HIS A 25 -6.79 7.58 14.15
CA HIS A 25 -5.90 7.41 15.30
C HIS A 25 -4.46 7.87 14.97
N ASP A 26 -3.91 7.40 13.87
CA ASP A 26 -2.54 7.73 13.49
C ASP A 26 -2.45 9.06 12.77
N GLN A 27 -3.57 9.61 12.35
CA GLN A 27 -3.63 10.86 11.60
C GLN A 27 -2.74 10.82 10.36
N GLN A 28 -2.76 9.69 9.67
CA GLN A 28 -1.97 9.49 8.45
C GLN A 28 -2.84 8.97 7.32
N PRO A 29 -3.72 9.81 6.78
CA PRO A 29 -4.56 9.38 5.65
C PRO A 29 -3.73 8.94 4.44
N ALA A 30 -2.56 9.54 4.23
CA ALA A 30 -1.70 9.11 3.13
C ALA A 30 -1.30 7.66 3.26
N ALA A 31 -1.04 7.18 4.49
CA ALA A 31 -0.70 5.78 4.70
C ALA A 31 -1.85 4.88 4.27
N TYR A 32 -3.08 5.26 4.61
CA TYR A 32 -4.25 4.49 4.21
C TYR A 32 -4.40 4.45 2.69
N LEU A 33 -4.21 5.59 2.03
CA LEU A 33 -4.34 5.66 0.57
C LEU A 33 -3.28 4.79 -0.11
N ILE A 34 -2.05 4.83 0.37
CA ILE A 34 -0.98 3.98 -0.18
C ILE A 34 -1.29 2.51 0.04
N TYR A 35 -1.79 2.16 1.24
CA TYR A 35 -2.13 0.77 1.52
C TYR A 35 -3.23 0.28 0.58
N ILE A 36 -4.28 1.09 0.37
CA ILE A 36 -5.37 0.72 -0.53
C ILE A 36 -4.85 0.53 -1.96
N TYR A 37 -3.97 1.42 -2.42
CA TYR A 37 -3.42 1.29 -3.76
C TYR A 37 -2.62 0.00 -3.89
N LEU A 38 -1.72 -0.26 -2.94
CA LEU A 38 -0.90 -1.47 -2.98
C LEU A 38 -1.75 -2.72 -2.83
N TYR A 39 -2.78 -2.66 -1.98
CA TYR A 39 -3.72 -3.77 -1.80
C TYR A 39 -4.39 -4.12 -3.13
N GLY A 40 -4.88 -3.12 -3.85
CA GLY A 40 -5.50 -3.34 -5.15
C GLY A 40 -4.53 -3.95 -6.15
N GLN A 41 -3.30 -3.46 -6.18
CA GLN A 41 -2.28 -4.05 -7.05
C GLN A 41 -1.95 -5.48 -6.65
N ALA A 42 -1.92 -5.75 -5.35
CA ALA A 42 -1.66 -7.10 -4.87
C ALA A 42 -2.76 -8.07 -5.28
N VAL A 43 -4.02 -7.66 -5.17
CA VAL A 43 -5.13 -8.50 -5.62
C VAL A 43 -4.98 -8.84 -7.10
N ARG A 44 -4.67 -7.84 -7.93
CA ARG A 44 -4.51 -8.05 -9.37
C ARG A 44 -3.31 -8.92 -9.70
N ASN A 45 -2.31 -8.91 -8.83
CA ASN A 45 -1.03 -9.59 -9.06
C ASN A 45 -0.89 -10.85 -8.22
N LYS A 46 -1.99 -11.37 -7.73
CA LYS A 46 -2.06 -12.62 -6.96
C LYS A 46 -1.16 -12.57 -5.74
N TRP A 47 -1.11 -11.41 -5.08
CA TRP A 47 -0.38 -11.17 -3.84
C TRP A 47 1.12 -11.29 -3.95
N LYS A 48 1.65 -11.25 -5.17
CA LYS A 48 3.09 -11.18 -5.39
C LYS A 48 3.60 -9.79 -5.03
N PRO A 49 4.90 -9.65 -4.75
CA PRO A 49 5.46 -8.33 -4.44
C PRO A 49 5.19 -7.32 -5.56
N ILE A 50 4.94 -6.09 -5.17
CA ILE A 50 4.64 -5.00 -6.08
C ILE A 50 5.88 -4.13 -6.21
N SER A 51 6.41 -4.02 -7.43
CA SER A 51 7.55 -3.14 -7.71
C SER A 51 7.03 -1.72 -7.91
N ALA A 52 7.41 -0.79 -7.05
CA ALA A 52 6.92 0.58 -7.14
C ALA A 52 7.89 1.55 -6.49
N SER A 53 8.35 2.53 -7.28
CA SER A 53 9.18 3.61 -6.78
C SER A 53 8.29 4.68 -6.14
N LEU A 54 8.94 5.63 -5.44
CA LEU A 54 8.21 6.79 -4.91
C LEU A 54 7.50 7.54 -6.03
N ARG A 55 8.16 7.67 -7.18
CA ARG A 55 7.57 8.37 -8.32
C ARG A 55 6.33 7.64 -8.82
N THR A 56 6.43 6.32 -8.95
CA THR A 56 5.27 5.52 -9.39
C THR A 56 4.10 5.72 -8.45
N LEU A 57 4.35 5.68 -7.15
CA LEU A 57 3.29 5.85 -6.16
C LEU A 57 2.74 7.26 -6.18
N ALA A 58 3.62 8.26 -6.36
CA ALA A 58 3.17 9.65 -6.47
C ALA A 58 2.26 9.85 -7.67
N ASP A 59 2.66 9.29 -8.82
CA ASP A 59 1.86 9.42 -10.04
C ASP A 59 0.51 8.73 -9.89
N ALA A 60 0.49 7.59 -9.21
CA ALA A 60 -0.74 6.80 -9.09
C ALA A 60 -1.72 7.37 -8.07
N THR A 61 -1.22 8.01 -7.02
CA THR A 61 -2.07 8.45 -5.90
C THR A 61 -2.29 9.95 -5.83
N GLY A 62 -1.42 10.72 -6.49
CA GLY A 62 -1.48 12.17 -6.39
C GLY A 62 -0.83 12.73 -5.13
N LEU A 63 -0.19 11.89 -4.33
CA LEU A 63 0.51 12.33 -3.13
C LEU A 63 1.92 12.78 -3.45
N SER A 64 2.49 13.64 -2.59
CA SER A 64 3.87 14.05 -2.75
C SER A 64 4.80 12.90 -2.37
N LYS A 65 6.02 12.93 -2.90
CA LYS A 65 7.01 11.90 -2.56
C LYS A 65 7.31 11.87 -1.06
N SER A 66 7.34 13.04 -0.44
CA SER A 66 7.58 13.16 1.00
C SER A 66 6.46 12.46 1.79
N ALA A 67 5.21 12.72 1.40
CA ALA A 67 4.07 12.10 2.07
C ALA A 67 4.12 10.57 1.90
N ILE A 68 4.51 10.12 0.71
CA ILE A 68 4.59 8.68 0.44
C ILE A 68 5.68 8.04 1.27
N HIS A 69 6.85 8.68 1.37
CA HIS A 69 7.94 8.15 2.16
C HIS A 69 7.49 7.94 3.62
N THR A 70 6.85 8.95 4.19
CA THR A 70 6.34 8.88 5.55
C THR A 70 5.27 7.81 5.68
N ALA A 71 4.39 7.71 4.67
CA ALA A 71 3.32 6.70 4.66
C ALA A 71 3.89 5.29 4.64
N LEU A 72 4.90 5.06 3.80
CA LEU A 72 5.51 3.73 3.72
C LEU A 72 6.18 3.35 5.04
N GLU A 73 6.84 4.30 5.70
CA GLU A 73 7.42 4.04 7.00
C GLU A 73 6.36 3.63 8.02
N LYS A 74 5.24 4.33 8.01
CA LYS A 74 4.14 4.01 8.93
C LYS A 74 3.59 2.61 8.65
N LEU A 75 3.41 2.27 7.38
CA LEU A 75 2.88 0.97 7.00
C LEU A 75 3.83 -0.15 7.42
N ARG A 76 5.13 0.06 7.24
CA ARG A 76 6.11 -0.94 7.68
C ARG A 76 6.11 -1.11 9.20
N ARG A 77 6.00 0.01 9.92
CA ARG A 77 5.97 -0.02 11.38
C ARG A 77 4.73 -0.74 11.90
N ARG A 78 3.62 -0.60 11.20
CA ARG A 78 2.38 -1.29 11.54
C ARG A 78 2.33 -2.72 11.00
N GLU A 79 3.38 -3.16 10.33
CA GLU A 79 3.47 -4.50 9.76
C GLU A 79 2.35 -4.76 8.74
N LEU A 80 2.02 -3.73 7.98
CA LEU A 80 1.04 -3.85 6.91
C LEU A 80 1.70 -4.05 5.55
N ILE A 81 2.99 -3.73 5.45
CA ILE A 81 3.79 -4.04 4.26
C ILE A 81 5.20 -4.43 4.70
N VAL A 82 5.86 -5.17 3.83
CA VAL A 82 7.31 -5.41 3.90
C VAL A 82 7.91 -4.89 2.61
N SER A 83 8.99 -4.15 2.71
CA SER A 83 9.65 -3.58 1.53
C SER A 83 11.06 -4.12 1.42
N VAL A 84 11.44 -4.54 0.22
CA VAL A 84 12.75 -5.12 -0.05
C VAL A 84 13.33 -4.48 -1.31
N SER A 85 14.62 -4.17 -1.29
CA SER A 85 15.36 -3.72 -2.45
C SER A 85 16.60 -4.57 -2.59
N ASP A 86 16.98 -4.88 -3.85
CA ASP A 86 18.20 -5.64 -4.11
C ASP A 86 19.44 -4.83 -3.74
N HIS A 87 19.37 -3.52 -3.94
CA HIS A 87 20.44 -2.61 -3.55
C HIS A 87 19.84 -1.20 -3.42
N ALA A 88 20.67 -0.26 -2.94
CA ALA A 88 20.19 1.07 -2.54
C ALA A 88 19.48 1.82 -3.64
N THR A 89 19.90 1.63 -4.90
CA THR A 89 19.32 2.36 -6.04
C THR A 89 18.26 1.56 -6.77
N ALA A 90 18.01 0.30 -6.37
CA ALA A 90 17.00 -0.51 -7.04
C ALA A 90 15.61 -0.07 -6.63
N THR A 91 14.64 -0.27 -7.55
CA THR A 91 13.24 -0.05 -7.24
C THR A 91 12.80 -1.05 -6.17
N PRO A 92 12.21 -0.58 -5.08
CA PRO A 92 11.80 -1.50 -4.03
C PRO A 92 10.60 -2.32 -4.43
N HIS A 93 10.51 -3.49 -3.83
CA HIS A 93 9.36 -4.36 -3.95
C HIS A 93 8.60 -4.35 -2.63
N HIS A 94 7.29 -4.18 -2.69
CA HIS A 94 6.46 -4.10 -1.50
C HIS A 94 5.53 -5.30 -1.46
N CYS A 95 5.53 -6.01 -0.34
CA CYS A 95 4.59 -7.10 -0.11
C CYS A 95 3.51 -6.61 0.83
N VAL A 96 2.26 -6.77 0.43
CA VAL A 96 1.13 -6.37 1.26
C VAL A 96 0.84 -7.49 2.25
N LEU A 97 0.72 -7.13 3.52
CA LEU A 97 0.45 -8.08 4.59
C LEU A 97 -0.98 -7.90 5.07
N ARG A 98 -1.60 -9.02 5.42
CA ARG A 98 -2.94 -9.05 5.95
C ARG A 98 -2.91 -9.83 7.26
N HIS A 99 -2.36 -9.17 8.30
CA HIS A 99 -2.11 -9.85 9.57
C HIS A 99 -3.38 -10.32 10.28
N TRP A 100 -4.55 -9.83 9.86
CA TRP A 100 -5.83 -10.30 10.40
C TRP A 100 -6.27 -11.63 9.81
N ARG A 101 -5.63 -12.07 8.75
CA ARG A 101 -5.90 -13.38 8.17
C ARG A 101 -4.93 -14.40 8.74
N LYS A 102 -5.44 -15.60 8.92
CA LYS A 102 -4.63 -16.69 9.43
C LYS A 102 -4.36 -17.72 8.36
#